data_4e8ca9d33e95be61f93131d763cb8515
#
_entry.id   4e8ca9d33e95be61f93131d763cb8515
#
_cell.length_a   1.000
_cell.length_b   1.000
_cell.length_c   1.000
_cell.angle_alpha   90.00
_cell.angle_beta   90.00
_cell.angle_gamma   90.00
#
_symmetry.space_group_name_H-M   'P 1'
#
loop_
_entity.id
_entity.type
_entity.pdbx_description
1 polymer ?
#
loop_
_entity_poly.entity_id
_entity_poly.type
_entity_poly.pdbx_seq_one_letter_code
_entity_poly.pdbx_strand_id
1 'polypeptide(L)'
;IQAIKEKNLDGVVVASCTPRMHEPTFRRAVERAGLNRYMFEMANIREHVSWIGKDKEANTNKATELVRMAVEKLRRNRPLVAKRFETVKRVLIIGGGVAGIQAALDCADGGQEVVMVERDQSIGGKMAKLDKTFPTVDCSCCVLGPKMVDVAQHPNITLYACSEVESVSGYVGNFQ
;
A
#
# COMPACT_ATOMS: atom_id res chain seq x y z
N ILE A 1 -15.40 -13.86 -18.49
CA ILE A 1 -15.52 -15.16 -17.78
C ILE A 1 -15.86 -16.26 -18.80
N GLN A 2 -16.94 -16.10 -19.55
CA GLN A 2 -17.39 -17.12 -20.50
C GLN A 2 -16.31 -17.49 -21.53
N ALA A 3 -15.69 -16.49 -22.17
CA ALA A 3 -14.63 -16.72 -23.16
C ALA A 3 -13.38 -17.45 -22.59
N ILE A 4 -13.05 -17.22 -21.32
CA ILE A 4 -11.94 -17.93 -20.67
C ILE A 4 -12.25 -19.42 -20.58
N LYS A 5 -13.47 -19.77 -20.18
CA LYS A 5 -13.92 -21.16 -20.05
C LYS A 5 -14.08 -21.86 -21.39
N GLU A 6 -14.76 -21.21 -22.35
CA GLU A 6 -15.04 -21.81 -23.68
C GLU A 6 -13.77 -22.06 -24.50
N LYS A 7 -12.78 -21.15 -24.35
CA LYS A 7 -11.53 -21.25 -25.12
C LYS A 7 -10.38 -21.90 -24.36
N ASN A 8 -10.63 -22.34 -23.12
CA ASN A 8 -9.65 -22.93 -22.22
C ASN A 8 -8.34 -22.12 -22.17
N LEU A 9 -8.46 -20.83 -21.86
CA LEU A 9 -7.31 -19.91 -21.87
C LEU A 9 -6.40 -20.15 -20.67
N ASP A 10 -5.09 -20.08 -20.90
CA ASP A 10 -4.05 -20.20 -19.87
C ASP A 10 -3.70 -18.85 -19.20
N GLY A 11 -4.09 -17.75 -19.82
CA GLY A 11 -3.84 -16.42 -19.33
C GLY A 11 -4.67 -15.35 -20.03
N VAL A 12 -4.78 -14.18 -19.44
CA VAL A 12 -5.60 -13.07 -19.94
C VAL A 12 -4.83 -11.77 -19.89
N VAL A 13 -4.81 -11.04 -21.01
CA VAL A 13 -4.34 -9.65 -21.07
C VAL A 13 -5.53 -8.73 -21.29
N VAL A 14 -5.65 -7.70 -20.47
CA VAL A 14 -6.65 -6.64 -20.65
C VAL A 14 -5.96 -5.35 -21.08
N ALA A 15 -6.24 -4.91 -22.31
CA ALA A 15 -5.75 -3.66 -22.86
C ALA A 15 -6.76 -2.55 -22.55
N SER A 16 -6.51 -1.75 -21.53
CA SER A 16 -7.44 -0.70 -21.08
C SER A 16 -6.73 0.43 -20.34
N CYS A 17 -7.27 0.89 -19.22
CA CYS A 17 -6.70 1.92 -18.36
C CYS A 17 -5.64 1.39 -17.39
N THR A 18 -5.21 2.24 -16.45
CA THR A 18 -4.23 1.87 -15.44
C THR A 18 -4.65 0.67 -14.61
N PRO A 19 -3.74 -0.26 -14.32
CA PRO A 19 -3.99 -1.38 -13.41
C PRO A 19 -4.31 -0.93 -11.97
N ARG A 20 -3.88 0.27 -11.59
CA ARG A 20 -3.93 0.79 -10.22
C ARG A 20 -5.30 0.67 -9.54
N MET A 21 -6.38 0.90 -10.29
CA MET A 21 -7.75 0.82 -9.78
C MET A 21 -8.47 -0.48 -10.16
N HIS A 22 -8.25 -0.97 -11.37
CA HIS A 22 -9.12 -1.99 -11.98
C HIS A 22 -8.54 -3.40 -11.93
N GLU A 23 -7.25 -3.55 -11.67
CA GLU A 23 -6.59 -4.85 -11.59
C GLU A 23 -7.28 -5.83 -10.61
N PRO A 24 -7.66 -5.43 -9.38
CA PRO A 24 -8.34 -6.34 -8.47
C PRO A 24 -9.66 -6.87 -9.00
N THR A 25 -10.38 -6.06 -9.78
CA THR A 25 -11.67 -6.44 -10.37
C THR A 25 -11.48 -7.49 -11.47
N PHE A 26 -10.51 -7.28 -12.35
CA PHE A 26 -10.20 -8.23 -13.40
C PHE A 26 -9.59 -9.52 -12.85
N ARG A 27 -8.72 -9.45 -11.85
CA ARG A 27 -8.18 -10.64 -11.16
C ARG A 27 -9.28 -11.49 -10.55
N ARG A 28 -10.30 -10.87 -9.93
CA ARG A 28 -11.47 -11.60 -9.42
C ARG A 28 -12.30 -12.23 -10.54
N ALA A 29 -12.42 -11.58 -11.69
CA ALA A 29 -13.14 -12.14 -12.84
C ALA A 29 -12.41 -13.36 -13.43
N VAL A 30 -11.10 -13.30 -13.51
CA VAL A 30 -10.22 -14.40 -13.95
C VAL A 30 -10.35 -15.60 -13.00
N GLU A 31 -10.29 -15.34 -11.70
CA GLU A 31 -10.43 -16.36 -10.65
C GLU A 31 -11.82 -17.04 -10.69
N ARG A 32 -12.91 -16.25 -10.87
CA ARG A 32 -14.27 -16.80 -11.07
C ARG A 32 -14.41 -17.65 -12.34
N ALA A 33 -13.53 -17.44 -13.31
CA ALA A 33 -13.49 -18.27 -14.51
C ALA A 33 -12.75 -19.60 -14.28
N GLY A 34 -12.09 -19.78 -13.12
CA GLY A 34 -11.32 -20.98 -12.78
C GLY A 34 -9.84 -20.89 -13.15
N LEU A 35 -9.37 -19.75 -13.61
CA LEU A 35 -7.96 -19.51 -13.90
C LEU A 35 -7.25 -18.91 -12.68
N ASN A 36 -5.97 -19.21 -12.50
CA ASN A 36 -5.18 -18.58 -11.44
C ASN A 36 -5.18 -17.05 -11.59
N ARG A 37 -5.51 -16.32 -10.52
CA ARG A 37 -5.66 -14.85 -10.54
C ARG A 37 -4.41 -14.09 -10.97
N TYR A 38 -3.24 -14.71 -10.91
CA TYR A 38 -1.95 -14.13 -11.31
C TYR A 38 -1.59 -14.43 -12.77
N MET A 39 -2.36 -15.30 -13.44
CA MET A 39 -2.25 -15.50 -14.90
C MET A 39 -3.04 -14.41 -15.64
N PHE A 40 -2.74 -13.17 -15.28
CA PHE A 40 -3.44 -11.96 -15.73
C PHE A 40 -2.47 -10.78 -15.80
N GLU A 41 -2.54 -10.00 -16.89
CA GLU A 41 -1.80 -8.76 -17.07
C GLU A 41 -2.68 -7.65 -17.62
N MET A 42 -2.29 -6.39 -17.37
CA MET A 42 -2.94 -5.23 -17.96
C MET A 42 -1.96 -4.42 -18.80
N ALA A 43 -2.35 -4.10 -20.04
CA ALA A 43 -1.68 -3.13 -20.88
C ALA A 43 -2.39 -1.78 -20.76
N ASN A 44 -1.73 -0.77 -20.18
CA ASN A 44 -2.29 0.56 -20.06
C ASN A 44 -2.17 1.32 -21.39
N ILE A 45 -3.20 1.23 -22.20
CA ILE A 45 -3.27 1.91 -23.51
C ILE A 45 -4.04 3.24 -23.46
N ARG A 46 -4.68 3.56 -22.34
CA ARG A 46 -5.39 4.82 -22.14
C ARG A 46 -4.44 5.92 -21.69
N GLU A 47 -3.90 5.83 -20.49
CA GLU A 47 -3.04 6.86 -19.93
C GLU A 47 -1.67 6.94 -20.62
N HIS A 48 -1.13 5.79 -21.08
CA HIS A 48 0.20 5.75 -21.70
C HIS A 48 0.17 5.98 -23.20
N VAL A 49 -1.00 5.98 -23.84
CA VAL A 49 -1.13 6.15 -25.28
C VAL A 49 -2.14 7.21 -25.65
N SER A 50 -3.45 6.91 -25.49
CA SER A 50 -4.51 7.74 -26.06
C SER A 50 -4.62 9.13 -25.41
N TRP A 51 -4.20 9.29 -24.17
CA TRP A 51 -4.23 10.59 -23.48
C TRP A 51 -3.04 11.49 -23.81
N ILE A 52 -1.90 10.91 -24.17
CA ILE A 52 -0.66 11.68 -24.36
C ILE A 52 -0.28 11.88 -25.81
N GLY A 53 -0.73 11.01 -26.70
CA GLY A 53 -0.44 11.06 -28.13
C GLY A 53 -1.59 11.66 -28.92
N LYS A 54 -1.27 12.51 -29.91
CA LYS A 54 -2.24 13.08 -30.86
C LYS A 54 -2.22 12.36 -32.22
N ASP A 55 -1.12 11.72 -32.57
CA ASP A 55 -0.95 10.97 -33.80
C ASP A 55 -1.55 9.57 -33.68
N LYS A 56 -2.52 9.26 -34.55
CA LYS A 56 -3.25 8.00 -34.51
C LYS A 56 -2.35 6.78 -34.86
N GLU A 57 -1.47 6.93 -35.81
CA GLU A 57 -0.60 5.85 -36.27
C GLU A 57 0.46 5.52 -35.21
N ALA A 58 1.15 6.55 -34.72
CA ALA A 58 2.11 6.43 -33.62
C ALA A 58 1.46 5.83 -32.35
N ASN A 59 0.24 6.25 -32.01
CA ASN A 59 -0.52 5.70 -30.91
C ASN A 59 -0.87 4.21 -31.11
N THR A 60 -1.26 3.83 -32.32
CA THR A 60 -1.58 2.43 -32.62
C THR A 60 -0.34 1.56 -32.50
N ASN A 61 0.79 2.01 -33.03
CA ASN A 61 2.07 1.30 -32.93
C ASN A 61 2.48 1.14 -31.47
N LYS A 62 2.42 2.20 -30.68
CA LYS A 62 2.74 2.18 -29.26
C LYS A 62 1.79 1.27 -28.45
N ALA A 63 0.49 1.33 -28.73
CA ALA A 63 -0.48 0.43 -28.09
C ALA A 63 -0.19 -1.04 -28.40
N THR A 64 0.14 -1.32 -29.66
CA THR A 64 0.51 -2.68 -30.10
C THR A 64 1.74 -3.20 -29.36
N GLU A 65 2.77 -2.38 -29.20
CA GLU A 65 3.97 -2.75 -28.42
C GLU A 65 3.65 -2.98 -26.95
N LEU A 66 2.84 -2.15 -26.32
CA LEU A 66 2.44 -2.33 -24.92
C LEU A 66 1.66 -3.65 -24.72
N VAL A 67 0.76 -3.97 -25.63
CA VAL A 67 0.02 -5.24 -25.59
C VAL A 67 0.96 -6.42 -25.80
N ARG A 68 1.88 -6.31 -26.78
CA ARG A 68 2.90 -7.35 -27.04
C ARG A 68 3.76 -7.61 -25.79
N MET A 69 4.25 -6.56 -25.15
CA MET A 69 5.02 -6.67 -23.90
C MET A 69 4.21 -7.35 -22.78
N ALA A 70 2.94 -6.99 -22.62
CA ALA A 70 2.07 -7.62 -21.63
C ALA A 70 1.83 -9.11 -21.92
N VAL A 71 1.65 -9.48 -23.18
CA VAL A 71 1.52 -10.89 -23.62
C VAL A 71 2.82 -11.66 -23.35
N GLU A 72 3.98 -11.10 -23.71
CA GLU A 72 5.27 -11.77 -23.49
C GLU A 72 5.60 -11.89 -21.99
N LYS A 73 5.20 -10.93 -21.18
CA LYS A 73 5.31 -11.04 -19.73
C LYS A 73 4.42 -12.17 -19.21
N LEU A 74 3.15 -12.20 -19.63
CA LEU A 74 2.19 -13.21 -19.20
C LEU A 74 2.63 -14.63 -19.57
N ARG A 75 3.19 -14.82 -20.76
CA ARG A 75 3.74 -16.13 -21.21
C ARG A 75 4.85 -16.66 -20.32
N ARG A 76 5.57 -15.78 -19.61
CA ARG A 76 6.63 -16.13 -18.66
C ARG A 76 6.16 -16.20 -17.22
N ASN A 77 4.93 -15.74 -16.93
CA ASN A 77 4.35 -15.83 -15.60
C ASN A 77 4.10 -17.29 -15.21
N ARG A 78 4.10 -17.51 -13.91
CA ARG A 78 3.74 -18.80 -13.33
C ARG A 78 2.54 -18.60 -12.40
N PRO A 79 1.65 -19.59 -12.30
CA PRO A 79 0.58 -19.58 -11.31
C PRO A 79 1.19 -19.42 -9.90
N LEU A 80 0.78 -18.38 -9.20
CA LEU A 80 1.21 -18.15 -7.83
C LEU A 80 0.18 -18.71 -6.87
N VAL A 81 0.67 -19.32 -5.80
CA VAL A 81 -0.15 -19.79 -4.69
C VAL A 81 0.03 -18.85 -3.52
N ALA A 82 -1.09 -18.40 -2.94
CA ALA A 82 -1.06 -17.57 -1.76
C ALA A 82 -0.44 -18.35 -0.58
N LYS A 83 0.66 -17.85 -0.06
CA LYS A 83 1.26 -18.36 1.17
C LYS A 83 0.61 -17.67 2.34
N ARG A 84 0.27 -18.43 3.38
CA ARG A 84 -0.21 -17.89 4.66
C ARG A 84 0.89 -18.05 5.69
N PHE A 85 1.14 -16.98 6.39
CA PHE A 85 2.07 -16.95 7.51
C PHE A 85 1.31 -16.49 8.76
N GLU A 86 1.61 -17.09 9.89
CA GLU A 86 1.19 -16.54 11.16
C GLU A 86 1.95 -15.25 11.40
N THR A 87 1.23 -14.21 11.80
CA THR A 87 1.81 -12.90 12.08
C THR A 87 1.65 -12.56 13.54
N VAL A 88 2.68 -12.01 14.14
CA VAL A 88 2.59 -11.40 15.47
C VAL A 88 1.77 -10.12 15.33
N LYS A 89 0.72 -9.98 16.16
CA LYS A 89 -0.13 -8.79 16.16
C LYS A 89 0.52 -7.64 16.95
N ARG A 90 1.72 -7.28 16.54
CA ARG A 90 2.50 -6.18 17.12
C ARG A 90 2.97 -5.26 16.02
N VAL A 91 2.86 -3.97 16.23
CA VAL A 91 3.23 -2.92 15.28
C VAL A 91 4.36 -2.10 15.85
N LEU A 92 5.45 -1.95 15.09
CA LEU A 92 6.51 -1.00 15.41
C LEU A 92 6.25 0.31 14.68
N ILE A 93 6.25 1.41 15.41
CA ILE A 93 6.14 2.77 14.87
C ILE A 93 7.46 3.51 15.16
N ILE A 94 8.10 3.95 14.10
CA ILE A 94 9.36 4.69 14.17
C ILE A 94 9.07 6.17 13.95
N GLY A 95 9.25 6.96 15.01
CA GLY A 95 9.03 8.39 15.05
C GLY A 95 7.70 8.78 15.71
N GLY A 96 7.79 9.54 16.77
CA GLY A 96 6.68 10.06 17.58
C GLY A 96 6.15 11.43 17.11
N GLY A 97 6.24 11.75 15.81
CA GLY A 97 5.54 12.91 15.26
C GLY A 97 4.04 12.70 15.17
N VAL A 98 3.28 13.73 14.76
CA VAL A 98 1.80 13.66 14.69
C VAL A 98 1.28 12.47 13.89
N ALA A 99 1.95 12.08 12.81
CA ALA A 99 1.59 10.93 12.01
C ALA A 99 1.81 9.61 12.76
N GLY A 100 2.97 9.47 13.44
CA GLY A 100 3.27 8.30 14.25
C GLY A 100 2.35 8.18 15.47
N ILE A 101 2.05 9.29 16.13
CA ILE A 101 1.08 9.36 17.23
C ILE A 101 -0.29 8.85 16.76
N GLN A 102 -0.81 9.39 15.66
CA GLN A 102 -2.11 8.97 15.15
C GLN A 102 -2.11 7.50 14.73
N ALA A 103 -1.06 7.04 14.02
CA ALA A 103 -0.94 5.64 13.64
C ALA A 103 -0.88 4.70 14.87
N ALA A 104 -0.21 5.12 15.93
CA ALA A 104 -0.14 4.35 17.17
C ALA A 104 -1.51 4.20 17.82
N LEU A 105 -2.27 5.28 17.93
CA LEU A 105 -3.61 5.26 18.49
C LEU A 105 -4.54 4.39 17.63
N ASP A 106 -4.56 4.60 16.31
CA ASP A 106 -5.42 3.82 15.41
C ASP A 106 -5.12 2.32 15.45
N CYS A 107 -3.85 1.93 15.54
CA CYS A 107 -3.45 0.53 15.66
C CYS A 107 -3.82 -0.06 17.04
N ALA A 108 -3.59 0.70 18.10
CA ALA A 108 -3.84 0.26 19.46
C ALA A 108 -5.34 0.15 19.77
N ASP A 109 -6.15 1.10 19.29
CA ASP A 109 -7.61 1.07 19.33
C ASP A 109 -8.17 -0.12 18.52
N GLY A 110 -7.48 -0.48 17.42
CA GLY A 110 -7.75 -1.69 16.64
C GLY A 110 -7.33 -2.99 17.32
N GLY A 111 -6.84 -2.95 18.56
CA GLY A 111 -6.46 -4.11 19.37
C GLY A 111 -5.08 -4.69 19.05
N GLN A 112 -4.21 -3.92 18.41
CA GLN A 112 -2.81 -4.30 18.19
C GLN A 112 -1.94 -3.87 19.37
N GLU A 113 -0.92 -4.66 19.68
CA GLU A 113 0.17 -4.22 20.55
C GLU A 113 1.09 -3.28 19.76
N VAL A 114 1.34 -2.09 20.26
CA VAL A 114 2.14 -1.06 19.58
C VAL A 114 3.40 -0.75 20.38
N VAL A 115 4.52 -0.77 19.67
CA VAL A 115 5.79 -0.27 20.18
C VAL A 115 6.13 0.99 19.39
N MET A 116 6.23 2.13 20.08
CA MET A 116 6.64 3.39 19.48
C MET A 116 8.06 3.76 19.92
N VAL A 117 8.91 4.09 18.96
CA VAL A 117 10.29 4.50 19.19
C VAL A 117 10.47 5.94 18.71
N GLU A 118 10.92 6.81 19.59
CA GLU A 118 11.22 8.22 19.30
C GLU A 118 12.64 8.57 19.76
N ARG A 119 13.43 9.17 18.87
CA ARG A 119 14.81 9.58 19.17
C ARG A 119 14.92 10.78 20.08
N ASP A 120 13.95 11.71 19.97
CA ASP A 120 13.91 12.90 20.84
C ASP A 120 13.44 12.52 22.24
N GLN A 121 13.61 13.43 23.19
CA GLN A 121 13.19 13.22 24.59
C GLN A 121 11.68 13.16 24.76
N SER A 122 10.92 13.69 23.79
CA SER A 122 9.47 13.74 23.83
C SER A 122 8.91 13.47 22.43
N ILE A 123 7.73 12.86 22.38
CA ILE A 123 6.93 12.77 21.17
C ILE A 123 6.33 14.14 20.81
N GLY A 124 5.76 14.28 19.60
CA GLY A 124 5.15 15.49 19.07
C GLY A 124 5.86 16.03 17.83
N GLY A 125 7.16 15.76 17.70
CA GLY A 125 7.96 16.10 16.53
C GLY A 125 7.89 17.58 16.14
N LYS A 126 7.76 17.85 14.85
CA LYS A 126 7.69 19.24 14.33
C LYS A 126 6.43 19.97 14.77
N MET A 127 5.31 19.26 14.92
CA MET A 127 4.04 19.90 15.30
C MET A 127 4.11 20.51 16.71
N ALA A 128 4.87 19.91 17.63
CA ALA A 128 5.10 20.46 18.97
C ALA A 128 5.87 21.78 18.97
N LYS A 129 6.54 22.11 17.85
CA LYS A 129 7.34 23.34 17.68
C LYS A 129 6.57 24.45 16.94
N LEU A 130 5.33 24.18 16.51
CA LEU A 130 4.49 25.15 15.81
C LEU A 130 3.52 25.82 16.78
N ASP A 131 3.24 27.10 16.55
CA ASP A 131 2.14 27.81 17.21
C ASP A 131 0.80 27.38 16.63
N LYS A 132 0.69 27.40 15.32
CA LYS A 132 -0.55 27.10 14.59
C LYS A 132 -0.32 26.17 13.40
N THR A 133 -1.38 25.44 13.03
CA THR A 133 -1.37 24.54 11.86
C THR A 133 -1.94 25.21 10.62
N PHE A 134 -1.36 24.98 9.48
CA PHE A 134 -1.89 25.38 8.19
C PHE A 134 -2.81 24.26 7.63
N PRO A 135 -3.92 24.57 6.92
CA PRO A 135 -4.46 25.91 6.58
C PRO A 135 -5.47 26.45 7.60
N THR A 136 -5.89 25.67 8.56
CA THR A 136 -7.01 25.98 9.49
C THR A 136 -6.65 26.98 10.57
N VAL A 137 -5.35 27.21 10.77
CA VAL A 137 -4.83 28.11 11.82
C VAL A 137 -5.22 27.66 13.24
N ASP A 138 -5.42 26.36 13.43
CA ASP A 138 -5.69 25.78 14.73
C ASP A 138 -4.45 25.80 15.64
N CYS A 139 -4.68 25.86 16.94
CA CYS A 139 -3.63 25.76 17.95
C CYS A 139 -2.97 24.36 17.88
N SER A 140 -1.70 24.30 17.47
CA SER A 140 -0.96 23.03 17.37
C SER A 140 -0.93 22.26 18.68
N CYS A 141 -0.64 22.95 19.79
CA CYS A 141 -0.55 22.35 21.11
C CYS A 141 -1.89 21.79 21.59
N CYS A 142 -2.99 22.50 21.27
CA CYS A 142 -4.34 22.09 21.65
C CYS A 142 -4.80 20.82 20.93
N VAL A 143 -4.35 20.63 19.69
CA VAL A 143 -4.66 19.42 18.90
C VAL A 143 -3.74 18.27 19.25
N LEU A 144 -2.45 18.54 19.44
CA LEU A 144 -1.42 17.54 19.66
C LEU A 144 -1.38 17.03 21.09
N GLY A 145 -1.52 17.92 22.08
CA GLY A 145 -1.36 17.60 23.51
C GLY A 145 -2.23 16.44 23.98
N PRO A 146 -3.55 16.44 23.74
CA PRO A 146 -4.41 15.32 24.11
C PRO A 146 -3.94 14.00 23.52
N LYS A 147 -3.56 13.97 22.24
CA LYS A 147 -3.08 12.76 21.56
C LYS A 147 -1.76 12.22 22.13
N MET A 148 -0.87 13.12 22.58
CA MET A 148 0.36 12.71 23.26
C MET A 148 0.05 12.05 24.60
N VAL A 149 -0.93 12.58 25.34
CA VAL A 149 -1.41 11.99 26.59
C VAL A 149 -2.06 10.63 26.34
N ASP A 150 -2.92 10.54 25.33
CA ASP A 150 -3.57 9.29 24.95
C ASP A 150 -2.53 8.20 24.63
N VAL A 151 -1.48 8.52 23.86
CA VAL A 151 -0.37 7.58 23.58
C VAL A 151 0.33 7.14 24.86
N ALA A 152 0.62 8.08 25.76
CA ALA A 152 1.35 7.79 27.01
C ALA A 152 0.52 6.95 28.00
N GLN A 153 -0.79 7.02 27.92
CA GLN A 153 -1.71 6.31 28.82
C GLN A 153 -2.35 5.06 28.20
N HIS A 154 -2.17 4.84 26.91
CA HIS A 154 -2.83 3.72 26.23
C HIS A 154 -2.23 2.37 26.65
N PRO A 155 -3.05 1.41 27.12
CA PRO A 155 -2.56 0.13 27.66
C PRO A 155 -1.83 -0.74 26.62
N ASN A 156 -2.15 -0.58 25.34
CA ASN A 156 -1.54 -1.34 24.25
C ASN A 156 -0.36 -0.62 23.58
N ILE A 157 0.08 0.54 24.09
CA ILE A 157 1.21 1.28 23.53
C ILE A 157 2.37 1.28 24.52
N THR A 158 3.53 0.82 24.05
CA THR A 158 4.79 0.96 24.76
C THR A 158 5.63 2.02 24.06
N LEU A 159 5.92 3.12 24.75
CA LEU A 159 6.71 4.23 24.23
C LEU A 159 8.16 4.16 24.72
N TYR A 160 9.10 4.18 23.77
CA TYR A 160 10.53 4.37 24.02
C TYR A 160 10.96 5.72 23.45
N ALA A 161 11.11 6.72 24.33
CA ALA A 161 11.75 7.98 23.99
C ALA A 161 13.28 7.88 24.14
N CYS A 162 14.01 8.84 23.61
CA CYS A 162 15.49 8.84 23.56
C CYS A 162 16.06 7.54 22.99
N SER A 163 15.38 6.93 22.02
CA SER A 163 15.71 5.63 21.49
C SER A 163 15.71 5.63 19.95
N GLU A 164 16.61 4.89 19.35
CA GLU A 164 16.69 4.72 17.91
C GLU A 164 16.64 3.23 17.54
N VAL A 165 16.05 2.95 16.38
CA VAL A 165 16.05 1.60 15.82
C VAL A 165 17.39 1.38 15.14
N GLU A 166 18.16 0.43 15.62
CA GLU A 166 19.49 0.12 15.09
C GLU A 166 19.42 -0.66 13.78
N SER A 167 18.56 -1.67 13.73
CA SER A 167 18.37 -2.48 12.51
C SER A 167 17.00 -3.09 12.46
N VAL A 168 16.56 -3.42 11.26
CA VAL A 168 15.33 -4.18 11.01
C VAL A 168 15.66 -5.35 10.11
N SER A 169 15.30 -6.56 10.54
CA SER A 169 15.50 -7.79 9.78
C SER A 169 14.21 -8.60 9.66
N GLY A 170 14.24 -9.71 8.92
CA GLY A 170 13.09 -10.57 8.74
C GLY A 170 12.30 -10.31 7.45
N TYR A 171 11.02 -10.57 7.48
CA TYR A 171 10.11 -10.44 6.32
C TYR A 171 8.70 -10.04 6.77
N VAL A 172 7.85 -9.70 5.82
CA VAL A 172 6.47 -9.25 6.09
C VAL A 172 5.73 -10.25 6.98
N GLY A 173 5.27 -9.77 8.14
CA GLY A 173 4.59 -10.56 9.17
C GLY A 173 5.52 -11.18 10.23
N ASN A 174 6.85 -11.08 10.08
CA ASN A 174 7.84 -11.58 11.04
C ASN A 174 9.11 -10.73 11.02
N PHE A 175 8.96 -9.44 11.25
CA PHE A 175 10.07 -8.51 11.44
C PHE A 175 10.66 -8.63 12.85
N GLN A 176 11.97 -8.40 12.92
CA GLN A 176 12.77 -8.37 14.16
C GLN A 176 13.59 -7.09 14.20
#